data_68964cb59bb2f4fc2feb0e6e115d4895
#
_entry.id   68964cb59bb2f4fc2feb0e6e115d4895
#
_cell.length_a   1.000
_cell.length_b   1.000
_cell.length_c   1.000
_cell.angle_alpha   90.00
_cell.angle_beta   90.00
_cell.angle_gamma   90.00
#
_symmetry.space_group_name_H-M   'P 1'
#
loop_
_entity.id
_entity.type
_entity.pdbx_description
1 polymer ?
#
loop_
_entity_poly.entity_id
_entity_poly.type
_entity_poly.pdbx_seq_one_letter_code
_entity_poly.pdbx_strand_id
1 'polypeptide(L)'
;MVKTRTQTVNRLHALLTQLLPAGAPRQLTADTATQLLRPVRPRSIAARTLRRLAAELITEIRHLDRRISVANTEITHAVQVSRSTLTELRGIGDLNAGKILARVGDVHRFRSAAAFASYTGTAPIEVSSGDVVRHRLSRAGDRQLNCCLHTMAITQLQREGPGRTYYLRKRADGKSHKEALRCLKRRLSDVVYRCLIRDTDQPNGAGPGGHQGATTNSSAAGSTPTTGSSDKSLPEPATTDPTT
;
A
#
# COMPACT_ATOMS: atom_id res chain seq x y z
N MET A 1 -5.88 4.98 -13.05
CA MET A 1 -5.96 6.43 -13.29
C MET A 1 -4.65 7.17 -13.01
N VAL A 2 -4.11 7.22 -11.78
CA VAL A 2 -2.87 7.97 -11.45
C VAL A 2 -1.66 7.50 -12.27
N LYS A 3 -1.42 6.19 -12.38
CA LYS A 3 -0.33 5.65 -13.22
C LYS A 3 -0.49 6.05 -14.69
N THR A 4 -1.70 5.96 -15.24
CA THR A 4 -2.02 6.36 -16.61
C THR A 4 -1.73 7.85 -16.80
N ARG A 5 -2.20 8.70 -15.87
CA ARG A 5 -1.90 10.14 -15.89
C ARG A 5 -0.40 10.42 -15.96
N THR A 6 0.39 9.78 -15.12
CA THR A 6 1.86 9.94 -15.14
C THR A 6 2.45 9.53 -16.50
N GLN A 7 1.98 8.42 -17.07
CA GLN A 7 2.42 7.97 -18.39
C GLN A 7 2.05 8.96 -19.50
N THR A 8 0.81 9.50 -19.47
CA THR A 8 0.35 10.51 -20.43
C THR A 8 1.16 11.80 -20.32
N VAL A 9 1.46 12.27 -19.09
CA VAL A 9 2.34 13.42 -18.85
C VAL A 9 3.75 13.19 -19.39
N ASN A 10 4.32 12.02 -19.20
CA ASN A 10 5.66 11.69 -19.72
C ASN A 10 5.68 11.69 -21.27
N ARG A 11 4.63 11.14 -21.91
CA ARG A 11 4.48 11.19 -23.37
C ARG A 11 4.36 12.64 -23.87
N LEU A 12 3.53 13.44 -23.21
CA LEU A 12 3.39 14.86 -23.53
C LEU A 12 4.71 15.61 -23.39
N HIS A 13 5.46 15.35 -22.32
CA HIS A 13 6.76 15.95 -22.09
C HIS A 13 7.73 15.64 -23.24
N ALA A 14 7.76 14.39 -23.70
CA ALA A 14 8.60 13.98 -24.85
C ALA A 14 8.22 14.70 -26.15
N LEU A 15 6.92 14.90 -26.42
CA LEU A 15 6.46 15.65 -27.61
C LEU A 15 6.81 17.15 -27.51
N LEU A 16 6.63 17.76 -26.34
CA LEU A 16 6.96 19.17 -26.13
C LEU A 16 8.46 19.43 -26.25
N THR A 17 9.31 18.50 -25.82
CA THR A 17 10.77 18.61 -25.99
C THR A 17 11.18 18.67 -27.48
N GLN A 18 10.40 18.01 -28.36
CA GLN A 18 10.65 18.08 -29.82
C GLN A 18 10.09 19.37 -30.47
N LEU A 19 9.05 19.95 -29.87
CA LEU A 19 8.38 21.14 -30.43
C LEU A 19 8.94 22.45 -29.94
N LEU A 20 9.58 22.45 -28.76
CA LEU A 20 10.06 23.64 -28.06
C LEU A 20 11.58 23.63 -27.98
N PRO A 21 12.29 24.63 -28.52
CA PRO A 21 13.75 24.70 -28.42
C PRO A 21 14.28 24.73 -26.97
N ALA A 22 13.52 25.36 -26.06
CA ALA A 22 13.85 25.41 -24.62
C ALA A 22 13.38 24.18 -23.82
N GLY A 23 12.73 23.21 -24.49
CA GLY A 23 12.15 22.04 -23.81
C GLY A 23 10.92 22.36 -22.98
N ALA A 24 10.49 21.42 -22.16
CA ALA A 24 9.35 21.55 -21.25
C ALA A 24 9.81 21.48 -19.78
N PRO A 25 9.16 22.22 -18.84
CA PRO A 25 9.53 22.22 -17.44
C PRO A 25 9.32 20.84 -16.82
N ARG A 26 10.13 20.48 -15.82
CA ARG A 26 10.06 19.19 -15.13
C ARG A 26 8.67 18.92 -14.51
N GLN A 27 8.03 19.97 -13.97
CA GLN A 27 6.66 19.89 -13.44
C GLN A 27 5.71 20.41 -14.51
N LEU A 28 5.08 19.49 -15.24
CA LEU A 28 4.18 19.79 -16.33
C LEU A 28 2.73 19.53 -15.91
N THR A 29 1.91 20.60 -15.93
CA THR A 29 0.45 20.51 -15.80
C THR A 29 -0.20 20.65 -17.17
N ALA A 30 -1.47 20.27 -17.29
CA ALA A 30 -2.23 20.47 -18.54
C ALA A 30 -2.31 21.95 -18.94
N ASP A 31 -2.42 22.85 -17.95
CA ASP A 31 -2.52 24.29 -18.22
C ASP A 31 -1.17 24.89 -18.63
N THR A 32 -0.09 24.53 -17.92
CA THR A 32 1.26 24.93 -18.33
C THR A 32 1.58 24.42 -19.74
N ALA A 33 1.22 23.17 -20.06
CA ALA A 33 1.43 22.62 -21.40
C ALA A 33 0.60 23.37 -22.46
N THR A 34 -0.62 23.76 -22.13
CA THR A 34 -1.49 24.56 -23.02
C THR A 34 -0.85 25.91 -23.30
N GLN A 35 -0.34 26.60 -22.28
CA GLN A 35 0.34 27.89 -22.43
C GLN A 35 1.60 27.77 -23.30
N LEU A 36 2.41 26.74 -23.10
CA LEU A 36 3.60 26.46 -23.90
C LEU A 36 3.27 26.16 -25.37
N LEU A 37 2.17 25.44 -25.62
CA LEU A 37 1.76 25.05 -26.97
C LEU A 37 1.07 26.19 -27.74
N ARG A 38 0.53 27.20 -27.04
CA ARG A 38 -0.21 28.34 -27.64
C ARG A 38 0.58 29.13 -28.69
N PRO A 39 1.87 29.52 -28.47
CA PRO A 39 2.65 30.26 -29.44
C PRO A 39 3.24 29.40 -30.57
N VAL A 40 3.23 28.05 -30.43
CA VAL A 40 3.87 27.14 -31.39
C VAL A 40 3.12 27.17 -32.73
N ARG A 41 3.81 27.60 -33.83
CA ARG A 41 3.29 27.68 -35.19
C ARG A 41 4.13 26.80 -36.10
N PRO A 42 3.89 25.46 -36.12
CA PRO A 42 4.71 24.54 -36.89
C PRO A 42 4.50 24.71 -38.40
N ARG A 43 5.60 24.73 -39.17
CA ARG A 43 5.57 24.85 -40.65
C ARG A 43 5.53 23.50 -41.33
N SER A 44 6.27 22.49 -40.81
CA SER A 44 6.33 21.14 -41.38
C SER A 44 5.09 20.30 -41.02
N ILE A 45 4.77 19.32 -41.86
CA ILE A 45 3.67 18.36 -41.63
C ILE A 45 3.95 17.58 -40.33
N ALA A 46 5.18 17.09 -40.14
CA ALA A 46 5.56 16.36 -38.95
C ALA A 46 5.34 17.19 -37.67
N ALA A 47 5.80 18.44 -37.64
CA ALA A 47 5.61 19.30 -36.47
C ALA A 47 4.14 19.66 -36.22
N ARG A 48 3.31 19.79 -37.27
CA ARG A 48 1.85 19.95 -37.12
C ARG A 48 1.21 18.72 -36.49
N THR A 49 1.62 17.51 -36.89
CA THR A 49 1.15 16.26 -36.30
C THR A 49 1.55 16.17 -34.83
N LEU A 50 2.81 16.45 -34.47
CA LEU A 50 3.28 16.47 -33.08
C LEU A 50 2.47 17.45 -32.23
N ARG A 51 2.19 18.66 -32.74
CA ARG A 51 1.37 19.65 -32.04
C ARG A 51 -0.06 19.16 -31.82
N ARG A 52 -0.68 18.49 -32.79
CA ARG A 52 -2.02 17.90 -32.65
C ARG A 52 -2.02 16.82 -31.59
N LEU A 53 -1.07 15.88 -31.64
CA LEU A 53 -0.94 14.81 -30.63
C LEU A 53 -0.70 15.38 -29.22
N ALA A 54 0.10 16.43 -29.09
CA ALA A 54 0.31 17.09 -27.80
C ALA A 54 -0.99 17.70 -27.26
N ALA A 55 -1.83 18.31 -28.11
CA ALA A 55 -3.13 18.85 -27.72
C ALA A 55 -4.12 17.75 -27.29
N GLU A 56 -4.11 16.59 -27.96
CA GLU A 56 -4.90 15.43 -27.57
C GLU A 56 -4.48 14.90 -26.19
N LEU A 57 -3.16 14.76 -25.93
CA LEU A 57 -2.65 14.34 -24.62
C LEU A 57 -3.00 15.34 -23.49
N ILE A 58 -2.99 16.64 -23.76
CA ILE A 58 -3.46 17.65 -22.80
C ILE A 58 -4.93 17.44 -22.44
N THR A 59 -5.78 17.14 -23.42
CA THR A 59 -7.20 16.86 -23.21
C THR A 59 -7.37 15.58 -22.36
N GLU A 60 -6.59 14.54 -22.66
CA GLU A 60 -6.59 13.29 -21.89
C GLU A 60 -6.15 13.51 -20.43
N ILE A 61 -5.10 14.30 -20.20
CA ILE A 61 -4.63 14.66 -18.84
C ILE A 61 -5.75 15.36 -18.07
N ARG A 62 -6.43 16.34 -18.67
CA ARG A 62 -7.55 17.06 -18.04
C ARG A 62 -8.71 16.12 -17.68
N HIS A 63 -8.99 15.15 -18.56
CA HIS A 63 -10.02 14.13 -18.27
C HIS A 63 -9.62 13.25 -17.09
N LEU A 64 -8.37 12.78 -17.07
CA LEU A 64 -7.83 11.98 -15.96
C LEU A 64 -7.80 12.77 -14.65
N ASP A 65 -7.45 14.06 -14.69
CA ASP A 65 -7.43 14.94 -13.50
C ASP A 65 -8.84 15.09 -12.90
N ARG A 66 -9.86 15.32 -13.73
CA ARG A 66 -11.26 15.35 -13.25
C ARG A 66 -11.67 14.02 -12.60
N ARG A 67 -11.39 12.89 -13.25
CA ARG A 67 -11.73 11.56 -12.71
C ARG A 67 -11.02 11.26 -11.39
N ILE A 68 -9.76 11.67 -11.28
CA ILE A 68 -8.98 11.50 -10.03
C ILE A 68 -9.58 12.38 -8.94
N SER A 69 -9.98 13.61 -9.25
CA SER A 69 -10.62 14.52 -8.28
C SER A 69 -11.93 13.94 -7.75
N VAL A 70 -12.81 13.47 -8.64
CA VAL A 70 -14.08 12.83 -8.25
C VAL A 70 -13.83 11.63 -7.35
N ALA A 71 -12.94 10.72 -7.76
CA ALA A 71 -12.61 9.53 -6.96
C ALA A 71 -12.01 9.90 -5.58
N ASN A 72 -11.21 10.96 -5.51
CA ASN A 72 -10.67 11.43 -4.23
C ASN A 72 -11.79 11.93 -3.31
N THR A 73 -12.74 12.72 -3.83
CA THR A 73 -13.90 13.19 -3.07
C THR A 73 -14.75 12.02 -2.55
N GLU A 74 -15.01 11.02 -3.41
CA GLU A 74 -15.75 9.82 -3.03
C GLU A 74 -15.04 9.02 -1.93
N ILE A 75 -13.71 8.87 -2.02
CA ILE A 75 -12.90 8.21 -0.99
C ILE A 75 -12.96 8.99 0.32
N THR A 76 -12.78 10.32 0.28
CA THR A 76 -12.88 11.16 1.48
C THR A 76 -14.24 11.01 2.16
N HIS A 77 -15.33 11.06 1.39
CA HIS A 77 -16.66 10.85 1.91
C HIS A 77 -16.84 9.46 2.53
N ALA A 78 -16.39 8.41 1.84
CA ALA A 78 -16.46 7.04 2.34
C ALA A 78 -15.67 6.84 3.65
N VAL A 79 -14.51 7.48 3.77
CA VAL A 79 -13.70 7.45 5.01
C VAL A 79 -14.44 8.16 6.14
N GLN A 80 -15.07 9.30 5.88
CA GLN A 80 -15.87 10.02 6.88
C GLN A 80 -17.07 9.20 7.34
N VAL A 81 -17.80 8.58 6.42
CA VAL A 81 -18.93 7.70 6.73
C VAL A 81 -18.50 6.48 7.54
N SER A 82 -17.31 5.94 7.28
CA SER A 82 -16.77 4.79 8.06
C SER A 82 -16.47 5.13 9.51
N ARG A 83 -16.44 6.40 9.88
CA ARG A 83 -16.10 6.90 11.24
C ARG A 83 -14.75 6.39 11.76
N SER A 84 -13.86 5.96 10.87
CA SER A 84 -12.54 5.49 11.28
C SER A 84 -11.67 6.62 11.78
N THR A 85 -11.00 6.41 12.91
CA THR A 85 -10.05 7.37 13.50
C THR A 85 -8.66 7.30 12.88
N LEU A 86 -8.47 6.55 11.79
CA LEU A 86 -7.18 6.43 11.09
C LEU A 86 -6.61 7.77 10.64
N THR A 87 -7.45 8.72 10.25
CA THR A 87 -7.03 10.05 9.80
C THR A 87 -6.48 10.93 10.92
N GLU A 88 -6.75 10.61 12.17
CA GLU A 88 -6.16 11.27 13.35
C GLU A 88 -4.68 10.89 13.53
N LEU A 89 -4.28 9.76 12.94
CA LEU A 89 -2.90 9.31 13.00
C LEU A 89 -2.03 10.14 12.06
N ARG A 90 -1.03 10.80 12.63
CA ARG A 90 -0.10 11.64 11.85
C ARG A 90 0.52 10.88 10.69
N GLY A 91 0.31 11.39 9.48
CA GLY A 91 0.83 10.83 8.23
C GLY A 91 -0.15 9.88 7.50
N ILE A 92 -1.38 9.78 8.00
CA ILE A 92 -2.49 9.13 7.29
C ILE A 92 -3.52 10.19 6.93
N GLY A 93 -3.64 10.50 5.63
CA GLY A 93 -4.74 11.28 5.08
C GLY A 93 -5.80 10.37 4.49
N ASP A 94 -6.94 10.93 4.06
CA ASP A 94 -8.13 10.20 3.59
C ASP A 94 -7.81 9.11 2.56
N LEU A 95 -6.95 9.41 1.57
CA LEU A 95 -6.58 8.43 0.54
C LEU A 95 -5.84 7.21 1.11
N ASN A 96 -4.97 7.40 2.10
CA ASN A 96 -4.28 6.30 2.75
C ASN A 96 -5.19 5.57 3.72
N ALA A 97 -6.07 6.28 4.44
CA ALA A 97 -7.10 5.69 5.29
C ALA A 97 -8.04 4.81 4.45
N GLY A 98 -8.58 5.33 3.34
CA GLY A 98 -9.42 4.56 2.43
C GLY A 98 -8.74 3.31 1.86
N LYS A 99 -7.44 3.40 1.50
CA LYS A 99 -6.67 2.23 1.07
C LYS A 99 -6.48 1.21 2.19
N ILE A 100 -6.23 1.66 3.42
CA ILE A 100 -6.07 0.77 4.57
C ILE A 100 -7.40 0.06 4.82
N LEU A 101 -8.51 0.79 4.95
CA LEU A 101 -9.84 0.22 5.18
C LEU A 101 -10.23 -0.78 4.10
N ALA A 102 -10.09 -0.43 2.82
CA ALA A 102 -10.46 -1.30 1.71
C ALA A 102 -9.63 -2.60 1.63
N ARG A 103 -8.37 -2.58 2.06
CA ARG A 103 -7.49 -3.76 2.01
C ARG A 103 -7.50 -4.59 3.26
N VAL A 104 -7.75 -3.97 4.39
CA VAL A 104 -7.87 -4.67 5.67
C VAL A 104 -9.22 -5.38 5.74
N GLY A 105 -10.31 -4.72 5.30
CA GLY A 105 -11.67 -5.21 5.52
C GLY A 105 -11.95 -5.38 7.01
N ASP A 106 -12.31 -6.57 7.42
CA ASP A 106 -12.46 -6.90 8.83
C ASP A 106 -11.09 -7.09 9.48
N VAL A 107 -10.81 -6.27 10.51
CA VAL A 107 -9.55 -6.33 11.25
C VAL A 107 -9.44 -7.58 12.15
N HIS A 108 -10.58 -8.15 12.57
CA HIS A 108 -10.61 -9.35 13.43
C HIS A 108 -10.11 -10.61 12.70
N ARG A 109 -10.04 -10.61 11.37
CA ARG A 109 -9.38 -11.69 10.62
C ARG A 109 -7.89 -11.86 10.98
N PHE A 110 -7.28 -10.86 11.60
CA PHE A 110 -5.90 -10.94 12.07
C PHE A 110 -5.88 -11.27 13.57
N ARG A 111 -5.44 -12.47 13.91
CA ARG A 111 -5.36 -12.96 15.28
C ARG A 111 -4.46 -12.12 16.22
N SER A 112 -3.60 -11.26 15.67
CA SER A 112 -2.68 -10.43 16.46
C SER A 112 -2.06 -9.30 15.62
N ALA A 113 -1.49 -8.30 16.29
CA ALA A 113 -0.69 -7.25 15.66
C ALA A 113 0.52 -7.80 14.89
N ALA A 114 1.08 -8.94 15.32
CA ALA A 114 2.16 -9.61 14.61
C ALA A 114 1.68 -10.21 13.28
N ALA A 115 0.51 -10.84 13.26
CA ALA A 115 -0.12 -11.34 12.03
C ALA A 115 -0.45 -10.19 11.07
N PHE A 116 -0.97 -9.07 11.57
CA PHE A 116 -1.19 -7.86 10.78
C PHE A 116 0.12 -7.30 10.21
N ALA A 117 1.20 -7.26 11.01
CA ALA A 117 2.51 -6.81 10.54
C ALA A 117 3.10 -7.72 9.44
N SER A 118 2.89 -9.02 9.52
CA SER A 118 3.26 -9.97 8.46
C SER A 118 2.48 -9.68 7.18
N TYR A 119 1.17 -9.49 7.30
CA TYR A 119 0.30 -9.13 6.17
C TYR A 119 0.70 -7.80 5.51
N THR A 120 1.06 -6.79 6.29
CA THR A 120 1.52 -5.48 5.77
C THR A 120 2.98 -5.49 5.29
N GLY A 121 3.69 -6.62 5.43
CA GLY A 121 5.10 -6.74 5.05
C GLY A 121 6.05 -5.90 5.92
N THR A 122 5.65 -5.58 7.16
CA THR A 122 6.47 -4.83 8.12
C THR A 122 7.10 -5.71 9.21
N ALA A 123 6.68 -6.98 9.31
CA ALA A 123 7.32 -7.94 10.20
C ALA A 123 8.78 -8.13 9.79
N PRO A 124 9.74 -8.12 10.73
CA PRO A 124 11.12 -8.46 10.45
C PRO A 124 11.22 -9.94 10.07
N ILE A 125 12.00 -10.24 9.03
CA ILE A 125 12.39 -11.60 8.71
C ILE A 125 13.80 -11.80 9.25
N GLU A 126 13.96 -12.70 10.18
CA GLU A 126 15.27 -13.06 10.68
C GLU A 126 16.07 -13.79 9.59
N VAL A 127 17.31 -13.37 9.44
CA VAL A 127 18.32 -14.00 8.56
C VAL A 127 19.60 -14.05 9.38
N SER A 128 19.66 -15.01 10.27
CA SER A 128 20.80 -15.20 11.14
C SER A 128 21.69 -16.31 10.59
N SER A 129 23.02 -16.13 10.69
CA SER A 129 23.99 -17.19 10.46
C SER A 129 25.06 -17.10 11.55
N GLY A 130 25.23 -18.16 12.32
CA GLY A 130 26.09 -18.17 13.50
C GLY A 130 25.66 -17.12 14.53
N ASP A 131 26.60 -16.42 15.12
CA ASP A 131 26.35 -15.42 16.17
C ASP A 131 25.80 -14.06 15.67
N VAL A 132 25.61 -13.89 14.35
CA VAL A 132 25.18 -12.63 13.77
C VAL A 132 23.68 -12.66 13.49
N VAL A 133 22.90 -11.93 14.32
CA VAL A 133 21.46 -11.74 14.13
C VAL A 133 21.21 -10.59 13.16
N ARG A 134 20.68 -10.88 11.97
CA ARG A 134 20.29 -9.88 10.97
C ARG A 134 18.83 -10.04 10.61
N HIS A 135 18.20 -8.93 10.25
CA HIS A 135 16.82 -8.90 9.80
C HIS A 135 16.72 -8.28 8.39
N ARG A 136 15.97 -8.92 7.51
CA ARG A 136 15.67 -8.39 6.17
C ARG A 136 14.23 -7.96 6.03
N LEU A 137 13.96 -7.21 4.96
CA LEU A 137 12.61 -6.81 4.58
C LEU A 137 11.81 -8.02 4.07
N SER A 138 10.58 -8.18 4.56
CA SER A 138 9.60 -9.08 3.94
C SER A 138 9.17 -8.55 2.58
N ARG A 139 9.14 -9.41 1.56
CA ARG A 139 8.60 -9.13 0.23
C ARG A 139 7.22 -9.75 0.01
N ALA A 140 6.75 -10.55 0.95
CA ALA A 140 5.52 -11.34 0.83
C ALA A 140 4.25 -10.56 1.24
N GLY A 141 4.38 -9.41 1.93
CA GLY A 141 3.23 -8.65 2.42
C GLY A 141 2.55 -7.79 1.35
N ASP A 142 1.38 -7.25 1.70
CA ASP A 142 0.64 -6.32 0.86
C ASP A 142 1.44 -5.03 0.61
N ARG A 143 1.85 -4.84 -0.66
CA ARG A 143 2.70 -3.71 -1.07
C ARG A 143 2.00 -2.36 -0.94
N GLN A 144 0.68 -2.30 -1.06
CA GLN A 144 -0.07 -1.05 -0.95
C GLN A 144 -0.14 -0.60 0.52
N LEU A 145 -0.44 -1.53 1.43
CA LEU A 145 -0.39 -1.24 2.87
C LEU A 145 1.02 -0.89 3.32
N ASN A 146 2.03 -1.61 2.83
CA ASN A 146 3.44 -1.28 3.10
C ASN A 146 3.79 0.14 2.63
N CYS A 147 3.26 0.57 1.46
CA CYS A 147 3.43 1.93 0.94
C CYS A 147 2.74 2.96 1.83
N CYS A 148 1.51 2.72 2.31
CA CYS A 148 0.82 3.61 3.25
C CYS A 148 1.63 3.80 4.54
N LEU A 149 2.12 2.70 5.14
CA LEU A 149 2.97 2.75 6.33
C LEU A 149 4.32 3.43 6.07
N HIS A 150 4.88 3.29 4.87
CA HIS A 150 6.10 4.00 4.49
C HIS A 150 5.86 5.51 4.39
N THR A 151 4.79 5.93 3.72
CA THR A 151 4.40 7.34 3.63
C THR A 151 4.17 7.93 5.03
N MET A 152 3.45 7.21 5.89
CA MET A 152 3.25 7.59 7.29
C MET A 152 4.59 7.78 8.03
N ALA A 153 5.51 6.82 7.88
CA ALA A 153 6.82 6.88 8.53
C ALA A 153 7.63 8.09 8.05
N ILE A 154 7.71 8.34 6.73
CA ILE A 154 8.42 9.50 6.17
C ILE A 154 7.82 10.81 6.67
N THR A 155 6.49 10.93 6.71
CA THR A 155 5.81 12.13 7.23
C THR A 155 6.15 12.37 8.70
N GLN A 156 6.24 11.32 9.51
CA GLN A 156 6.61 11.44 10.93
C GLN A 156 8.08 11.83 11.14
N LEU A 157 8.97 11.50 10.19
CA LEU A 157 10.38 11.95 10.28
C LEU A 157 10.56 13.44 10.01
N GLN A 158 9.67 14.05 9.22
CA GLN A 158 9.76 15.45 8.81
C GLN A 158 9.41 16.44 9.93
N ARG A 159 8.74 15.99 10.97
CA ARG A 159 8.27 16.84 12.08
C ARG A 159 8.59 16.20 13.42
N GLU A 160 8.73 17.04 14.44
CA GLU A 160 8.91 16.54 15.81
C GLU A 160 7.69 15.75 16.29
N GLY A 161 7.95 14.70 17.06
CA GLY A 161 6.93 13.84 17.61
C GLY A 161 7.42 12.41 17.89
N PRO A 162 6.55 11.55 18.45
CA PRO A 162 6.92 10.23 18.96
C PRO A 162 7.59 9.34 17.91
N GLY A 163 7.19 9.43 16.66
CA GLY A 163 7.78 8.63 15.58
C GLY A 163 9.21 9.05 15.25
N ARG A 164 9.49 10.37 15.20
CA ARG A 164 10.84 10.88 14.99
C ARG A 164 11.74 10.56 16.18
N THR A 165 11.27 10.74 17.40
CA THR A 165 12.01 10.39 18.62
C THR A 165 12.36 8.90 18.64
N TYR A 166 11.40 8.02 18.31
CA TYR A 166 11.67 6.59 18.21
C TYR A 166 12.72 6.27 17.12
N TYR A 167 12.61 6.89 15.96
CA TYR A 167 13.57 6.71 14.87
C TYR A 167 14.98 7.16 15.29
N LEU A 168 15.12 8.35 15.86
CA LEU A 168 16.42 8.89 16.31
C LEU A 168 17.07 7.99 17.37
N ARG A 169 16.28 7.47 18.31
CA ARG A 169 16.77 6.47 19.28
C ARG A 169 17.33 5.24 18.55
N LYS A 170 16.62 4.71 17.52
CA LYS A 170 17.10 3.57 16.76
C LYS A 170 18.35 3.88 15.95
N ARG A 171 18.54 5.13 15.54
CA ARG A 171 19.80 5.59 14.92
C ARG A 171 20.95 5.64 15.95
N ALA A 172 20.66 6.14 17.15
CA ALA A 172 21.63 6.14 18.27
C ALA A 172 22.01 4.71 18.71
N ASP A 173 21.07 3.74 18.61
CA ASP A 173 21.34 2.30 18.83
C ASP A 173 22.23 1.68 17.70
N GLY A 174 22.86 2.47 16.84
CA GLY A 174 23.77 2.01 15.78
C GLY A 174 23.07 1.49 14.52
N LYS A 175 21.72 1.55 14.42
CA LYS A 175 21.01 1.08 13.20
C LYS A 175 21.19 2.03 12.04
N SER A 176 21.35 1.49 10.83
CA SER A 176 21.36 2.27 9.60
C SER A 176 20.01 2.99 9.39
N HIS A 177 19.97 4.01 8.52
CA HIS A 177 18.72 4.70 8.16
C HIS A 177 17.62 3.72 7.72
N LYS A 178 17.96 2.77 6.86
CA LYS A 178 17.01 1.78 6.35
C LYS A 178 16.47 0.87 7.45
N GLU A 179 17.29 0.47 8.39
CA GLU A 179 16.89 -0.38 9.52
C GLU A 179 16.02 0.38 10.53
N ALA A 180 16.42 1.58 10.92
CA ALA A 180 15.64 2.43 11.81
C ALA A 180 14.26 2.75 11.23
N LEU A 181 14.20 3.00 9.90
CA LEU A 181 12.92 3.20 9.19
C LEU A 181 12.05 1.94 9.18
N ARG A 182 12.64 0.74 9.02
CA ARG A 182 11.89 -0.53 9.15
C ARG A 182 11.34 -0.72 10.55
N CYS A 183 12.13 -0.44 11.58
CA CYS A 183 11.67 -0.48 12.97
C CYS A 183 10.49 0.48 13.21
N LEU A 184 10.58 1.70 12.69
CA LEU A 184 9.48 2.67 12.77
C LEU A 184 8.22 2.15 12.06
N LYS A 185 8.34 1.66 10.83
CA LYS A 185 7.20 1.09 10.09
C LYS A 185 6.54 -0.06 10.84
N ARG A 186 7.32 -0.95 11.45
CA ARG A 186 6.80 -2.04 12.29
C ARG A 186 5.99 -1.49 13.48
N ARG A 187 6.51 -0.47 14.15
CA ARG A 187 5.81 0.20 15.26
C ARG A 187 4.52 0.88 14.79
N LEU A 188 4.56 1.54 13.63
CA LEU A 188 3.39 2.20 13.05
C LEU A 188 2.32 1.19 12.61
N SER A 189 2.72 0.01 12.15
CA SER A 189 1.80 -1.10 11.88
C SER A 189 0.99 -1.49 13.12
N ASP A 190 1.64 -1.55 14.30
CA ASP A 190 0.95 -1.84 15.57
C ASP A 190 -0.01 -0.72 15.98
N VAL A 191 0.36 0.55 15.71
CA VAL A 191 -0.50 1.69 15.98
C VAL A 191 -1.75 1.65 15.11
N VAL A 192 -1.59 1.38 13.80
CA VAL A 192 -2.70 1.26 12.85
C VAL A 192 -3.61 0.07 13.23
N TYR A 193 -3.05 -1.09 13.55
CA TYR A 193 -3.82 -2.26 13.98
C TYR A 193 -4.68 -1.95 15.22
N ARG A 194 -4.09 -1.35 16.25
CA ARG A 194 -4.85 -0.99 17.47
C ARG A 194 -5.90 0.08 17.22
N CYS A 195 -5.64 1.02 16.30
CA CYS A 195 -6.63 2.00 15.88
C CYS A 195 -7.84 1.30 15.24
N LEU A 196 -7.60 0.39 14.30
CA LEU A 196 -8.66 -0.36 13.62
C LEU A 196 -9.48 -1.23 14.59
N ILE A 197 -8.83 -1.93 15.52
CA ILE A 197 -9.53 -2.70 16.57
C ILE A 197 -10.42 -1.77 17.38
N ARG A 198 -9.88 -0.67 17.89
CA ARG A 198 -10.67 0.29 18.68
C ARG A 198 -11.86 0.86 17.89
N ASP A 199 -11.68 1.17 16.60
CA ASP A 199 -12.74 1.69 15.76
C ASP A 199 -13.86 0.66 15.56
N THR A 200 -13.53 -0.63 15.52
CA THR A 200 -14.51 -1.73 15.35
C THR A 200 -15.22 -2.09 16.66
N ASP A 201 -14.53 -2.01 17.79
CA ASP A 201 -15.06 -2.36 19.11
C ASP A 201 -15.97 -1.27 19.71
N GLN A 202 -16.04 -0.08 19.09
CA GLN A 202 -16.96 0.97 19.54
C GLN A 202 -18.42 0.60 19.17
N PRO A 203 -19.37 0.66 20.12
CA PRO A 203 -20.74 0.14 19.96
C PRO A 203 -21.61 0.84 18.90
N ASN A 204 -21.10 1.86 18.22
CA ASN A 204 -21.78 2.59 17.13
C ASN A 204 -21.10 2.43 15.76
N GLY A 205 -20.17 1.49 15.62
CA GLY A 205 -19.47 1.23 14.36
C GLY A 205 -20.13 0.18 13.49
N ALA A 206 -21.37 0.41 13.04
CA ALA A 206 -21.93 -0.38 11.93
C ALA A 206 -21.13 -0.07 10.66
N GLY A 207 -20.14 -0.90 10.34
CA GLY A 207 -19.44 -0.87 9.07
C GLY A 207 -20.40 -1.16 7.92
N PRO A 208 -20.29 -0.49 6.74
CA PRO A 208 -21.11 -0.83 5.60
C PRO A 208 -20.71 -2.19 5.03
N GLY A 209 -21.64 -3.17 5.08
CA GLY A 209 -21.62 -4.31 4.22
C GLY A 209 -20.91 -5.57 4.70
N GLY A 210 -21.33 -6.12 5.83
CA GLY A 210 -21.30 -7.56 6.03
C GLY A 210 -22.53 -8.17 5.35
N HIS A 211 -22.38 -8.92 4.26
CA HIS A 211 -23.43 -9.82 3.79
C HIS A 211 -23.80 -10.75 4.95
N GLN A 212 -25.00 -10.60 5.49
CA GLN A 212 -25.62 -11.61 6.31
C GLN A 212 -25.85 -12.83 5.41
N GLY A 213 -24.95 -13.79 5.50
CA GLY A 213 -25.18 -15.12 4.98
C GLY A 213 -26.40 -15.68 5.70
N ALA A 214 -27.45 -16.02 4.94
CA ALA A 214 -28.64 -16.67 5.42
C ALA A 214 -28.26 -17.91 6.22
N THR A 215 -28.56 -17.92 7.52
CA THR A 215 -28.52 -19.10 8.36
C THR A 215 -29.70 -19.99 7.96
N THR A 216 -29.45 -20.95 7.08
CA THR A 216 -30.34 -22.09 6.93
C THR A 216 -30.16 -23.00 8.14
N ASN A 217 -31.09 -22.94 9.07
CA ASN A 217 -31.31 -23.99 10.06
C ASN A 217 -31.60 -25.29 9.33
N SER A 218 -30.68 -26.22 9.33
CA SER A 218 -30.94 -27.62 9.02
C SER A 218 -30.63 -28.44 10.27
N SER A 219 -31.70 -28.81 10.95
CA SER A 219 -31.71 -29.84 11.98
C SER A 219 -31.56 -31.20 11.30
N ALA A 220 -30.49 -31.94 11.62
CA ALA A 220 -30.46 -33.37 11.37
C ALA A 220 -29.66 -34.06 12.47
N ALA A 221 -30.31 -35.06 13.00
CA ALA A 221 -29.99 -35.88 14.16
C ALA A 221 -28.72 -36.72 14.04
N GLY A 222 -28.20 -37.05 15.19
CA GLY A 222 -27.16 -37.92 15.63
C GLY A 222 -26.64 -39.07 14.77
N SER A 223 -25.36 -39.31 14.90
CA SER A 223 -24.77 -40.65 14.88
C SER A 223 -23.44 -40.63 15.59
N THR A 224 -23.27 -41.57 16.50
CA THR A 224 -22.14 -41.85 17.37
C THR A 224 -20.84 -42.25 16.66
N PRO A 225 -19.70 -42.08 17.30
CA PRO A 225 -18.40 -42.36 16.69
C PRO A 225 -18.02 -43.85 16.83
N THR A 226 -17.50 -44.41 15.77
CA THR A 226 -16.82 -45.71 15.79
C THR A 226 -15.33 -45.51 15.74
N THR A 227 -14.64 -45.98 16.77
CA THR A 227 -13.20 -46.14 16.89
C THR A 227 -12.67 -47.10 15.84
N GLY A 228 -11.63 -46.72 15.12
CA GLY A 228 -10.86 -47.57 14.23
C GLY A 228 -9.37 -47.16 14.25
N SER A 229 -8.63 -47.84 15.12
CA SER A 229 -7.17 -47.84 15.14
C SER A 229 -6.62 -48.49 13.88
N SER A 230 -5.66 -47.89 13.22
CA SER A 230 -4.74 -48.60 12.33
C SER A 230 -3.39 -47.88 12.27
N ASP A 231 -2.53 -48.36 13.12
CA ASP A 231 -1.07 -48.24 13.02
C ASP A 231 -0.58 -48.75 11.65
N LYS A 232 0.18 -47.98 10.90
CA LYS A 232 1.10 -48.49 9.89
C LYS A 232 2.41 -47.72 9.96
N SER A 233 3.37 -48.41 10.54
CA SER A 233 4.79 -48.08 10.59
C SER A 233 5.38 -47.89 9.18
N LEU A 234 6.20 -46.87 9.03
CA LEU A 234 7.06 -46.64 7.85
C LEU A 234 8.28 -47.56 7.96
N PRO A 235 8.80 -48.15 6.86
CA PRO A 235 10.03 -48.93 6.86
C PRO A 235 11.29 -48.04 6.90
N GLU A 236 12.28 -48.52 7.66
CA GLU A 236 13.62 -47.94 7.76
C GLU A 236 14.42 -48.06 6.46
N PRO A 237 15.34 -47.12 6.16
CA PRO A 237 16.24 -47.21 5.02
C PRO A 237 17.42 -48.17 5.34
N ALA A 238 17.74 -49.01 4.39
CA ALA A 238 18.82 -49.99 4.42
C ALA A 238 20.20 -49.33 4.50
N THR A 239 21.01 -49.78 5.46
CA THR A 239 22.44 -49.55 5.56
C THR A 239 23.16 -50.40 4.50
N THR A 240 23.97 -49.74 3.68
CA THR A 240 24.99 -50.40 2.85
C THR A 240 26.36 -50.15 3.47
N ASP A 241 26.99 -51.20 3.96
CA ASP A 241 28.39 -51.23 4.37
C ASP A 241 29.34 -51.12 3.18
N PRO A 242 30.52 -50.52 3.38
CA PRO A 242 31.59 -50.53 2.38
C PRO A 242 32.56 -51.68 2.59
N THR A 243 32.82 -52.46 1.54
CA THR A 243 34.03 -53.34 1.52
C THR A 243 34.63 -53.37 0.12
N THR A 244 35.90 -53.00 0.06
CA THR A 244 37.05 -53.23 -0.79
C THR A 244 37.51 -52.07 -1.61
#